data_d28a3a86b20b75a84eff6632bf74f016
#
_entry.id   d28a3a86b20b75a84eff6632bf74f016
#
_cell.length_a   1.000
_cell.length_b   1.000
_cell.length_c   1.000
_cell.angle_alpha   90.00
_cell.angle_beta   90.00
_cell.angle_gamma   90.00
#
_symmetry.space_group_name_H-M   'P 1'
#
loop_
_entity.id
_entity.type
_entity.pdbx_description
1 polymer ?
#
loop_
_entity_poly.entity_id
_entity_poly.type
_entity_poly.pdbx_seq_one_letter_code
_entity_poly.pdbx_strand_id
1 'polypeptide(L)'
;MEQALIGTVKQGAGTVFWMSDLAPFEWERMYVIQPYTAPENINRKLGFEWARASISGIQNTDTIRLLLFVKEKEVVAEVEYKVWNGFFEGDGGTGYSIEEAKFVVEEEEERGEKALIIKRVP
;
A
#
# COMPACT_ATOMS: atom_id res chain seq x y z
N MET A 1 7.40 -10.63 0.56
CA MET A 1 6.53 -9.76 -0.22
C MET A 1 7.13 -8.39 -0.56
N GLU A 2 7.70 -7.71 0.41
CA GLU A 2 8.26 -6.37 0.18
C GLU A 2 9.30 -6.36 -0.95
N GLN A 3 10.22 -7.31 -0.94
CA GLN A 3 11.26 -7.40 -1.96
C GLN A 3 10.69 -7.70 -3.35
N ALA A 4 9.66 -8.54 -3.43
CA ALA A 4 9.00 -8.84 -4.70
C ALA A 4 8.31 -7.58 -5.25
N LEU A 5 7.69 -6.79 -4.39
CA LEU A 5 7.04 -5.54 -4.78
C LEU A 5 8.08 -4.52 -5.27
N ILE A 6 9.18 -4.33 -4.52
CA ILE A 6 10.26 -3.45 -4.91
C ILE A 6 10.81 -3.84 -6.28
N GLY A 7 11.08 -5.13 -6.49
CA GLY A 7 11.61 -5.63 -7.76
C GLY A 7 10.65 -5.40 -8.92
N THR A 8 9.35 -5.57 -8.69
CA THR A 8 8.33 -5.34 -9.72
C THR A 8 8.26 -3.87 -10.10
N VAL A 9 8.24 -2.99 -9.12
CA VAL A 9 8.16 -1.54 -9.36
C VAL A 9 9.42 -1.03 -10.08
N LYS A 10 10.58 -1.61 -9.79
CA LYS A 10 11.84 -1.23 -10.44
C LYS A 10 11.88 -1.56 -11.93
N GLN A 11 10.98 -2.39 -12.43
CA GLN A 11 10.88 -2.63 -13.86
C GLN A 11 10.48 -1.36 -14.62
N GLY A 12 9.92 -0.38 -13.92
CA GLY A 12 9.70 0.96 -14.44
C GLY A 12 8.32 1.22 -15.01
N ALA A 13 8.21 2.39 -15.62
CA ALA A 13 6.93 2.86 -16.16
C ALA A 13 6.34 1.87 -17.16
N GLY A 14 5.02 1.69 -17.06
CA GLY A 14 4.28 0.76 -17.91
C GLY A 14 4.12 -0.64 -17.32
N THR A 15 4.84 -0.95 -16.24
CA THR A 15 4.70 -2.24 -15.56
C THR A 15 3.32 -2.34 -14.92
N VAL A 16 2.60 -3.41 -15.24
CA VAL A 16 1.27 -3.71 -14.67
C VAL A 16 1.39 -4.99 -13.85
N PHE A 17 0.83 -4.97 -12.66
CA PHE A 17 0.90 -6.15 -11.79
C PHE A 17 -0.33 -6.28 -10.91
N TRP A 18 -0.59 -7.51 -10.49
CA TRP A 18 -1.63 -7.81 -9.50
C TRP A 18 -0.97 -8.03 -8.15
N MET A 19 -1.49 -7.38 -7.11
CA MET A 19 -0.94 -7.56 -5.77
C MET A 19 -1.01 -9.03 -5.32
N SER A 20 -2.04 -9.76 -5.75
CA SER A 20 -2.19 -11.18 -5.42
C SER A 20 -1.05 -12.05 -5.95
N ASP A 21 -0.37 -11.62 -7.01
CA ASP A 21 0.79 -12.37 -7.54
C ASP A 21 2.04 -12.21 -6.67
N LEU A 22 2.07 -11.18 -5.83
CA LEU A 22 3.24 -10.85 -5.01
C LEU A 22 3.09 -11.29 -3.56
N ALA A 23 1.87 -11.46 -3.09
CA ALA A 23 1.59 -11.78 -1.70
C ALA A 23 1.62 -13.30 -1.49
N PRO A 24 2.55 -13.82 -0.66
CA PRO A 24 2.66 -15.26 -0.44
C PRO A 24 1.72 -15.79 0.65
N PHE A 25 0.67 -15.04 0.96
CA PHE A 25 -0.31 -15.39 1.99
C PHE A 25 -1.71 -15.15 1.45
N GLU A 26 -2.73 -15.70 2.14
CA GLU A 26 -4.12 -15.47 1.79
C GLU A 26 -4.61 -14.14 2.36
N TRP A 27 -5.33 -13.37 1.56
CA TRP A 27 -5.93 -12.10 1.97
C TRP A 27 -7.17 -11.83 1.13
N GLU A 28 -8.03 -10.93 1.61
CA GLU A 28 -9.28 -10.59 0.93
C GLU A 28 -9.33 -9.14 0.49
N ARG A 29 -8.74 -8.25 1.29
CA ARG A 29 -8.77 -6.80 1.03
C ARG A 29 -7.47 -6.17 1.51
N MET A 30 -6.99 -5.21 0.73
CA MET A 30 -5.81 -4.44 1.14
C MET A 30 -6.16 -2.96 1.29
N TYR A 31 -5.42 -2.30 2.17
CA TYR A 31 -5.57 -0.87 2.43
C TYR A 31 -4.21 -0.20 2.31
N VAL A 32 -4.22 1.02 1.74
CA VAL A 32 -3.03 1.88 1.71
C VAL A 32 -3.26 2.97 2.73
N ILE A 33 -2.46 2.98 3.79
CA ILE A 33 -2.60 3.96 4.86
C ILE A 33 -1.65 5.11 4.61
N GLN A 34 -2.19 6.32 4.56
CA GLN A 34 -1.45 7.55 4.29
C GLN A 34 -0.66 8.00 5.52
N PRO A 35 0.40 8.82 5.31
CA PRO A 35 1.16 9.40 6.41
C PRO A 35 0.27 10.17 7.39
N TYR A 36 0.71 10.18 8.65
CA TYR A 36 0.06 10.95 9.72
C TYR A 36 -1.36 10.52 10.03
N THR A 37 -1.75 9.31 9.65
CA THR A 37 -3.06 8.77 9.97
C THR A 37 -3.09 8.30 11.43
N ALA A 38 -4.03 8.84 12.21
CA ALA A 38 -4.18 8.48 13.60
C ALA A 38 -4.73 7.04 13.76
N PRO A 39 -4.39 6.36 14.86
CA PRO A 39 -4.85 4.97 15.07
C PRO A 39 -6.36 4.79 14.94
N GLU A 40 -7.15 5.71 15.50
CA GLU A 40 -8.61 5.61 15.41
C GLU A 40 -9.12 5.71 13.98
N ASN A 41 -8.42 6.44 13.12
CA ASN A 41 -8.78 6.57 11.71
C ASN A 41 -8.39 5.31 10.93
N ILE A 42 -7.28 4.66 11.31
CA ILE A 42 -6.91 3.37 10.73
C ILE A 42 -8.00 2.34 11.06
N ASN A 43 -8.41 2.26 12.32
CA ASN A 43 -9.44 1.32 12.77
C ASN A 43 -10.79 1.58 12.08
N ARG A 44 -11.13 2.85 11.89
CA ARG A 44 -12.36 3.23 11.18
C ARG A 44 -12.31 2.77 9.72
N LYS A 45 -11.17 2.95 9.07
CA LYS A 45 -10.97 2.52 7.69
C LYS A 45 -11.08 1.00 7.55
N LEU A 46 -10.49 0.28 8.50
CA LEU A 46 -10.53 -1.19 8.50
C LEU A 46 -11.93 -1.74 8.84
N GLY A 47 -12.69 -1.01 9.66
CA GLY A 47 -13.98 -1.46 10.15
C GLY A 47 -13.90 -2.34 11.40
N PHE A 48 -12.73 -2.43 12.01
CA PHE A 48 -12.51 -3.16 13.26
C PHE A 48 -11.28 -2.60 13.98
N GLU A 49 -11.13 -2.95 15.26
CA GLU A 49 -9.93 -2.54 16.00
C GLU A 49 -8.74 -3.42 15.67
N TRP A 50 -7.64 -2.76 15.31
CA TRP A 50 -6.36 -3.42 15.07
C TRP A 50 -5.40 -3.02 16.18
N ALA A 51 -4.91 -4.02 16.94
CA ALA A 51 -4.09 -3.75 18.13
C ALA A 51 -2.80 -2.99 17.81
N ARG A 52 -2.25 -3.17 16.61
CA ARG A 52 -1.01 -2.50 16.21
C ARG A 52 -1.22 -1.10 15.62
N ALA A 53 -2.45 -0.63 15.52
CA ALA A 53 -2.73 0.68 14.94
C ALA A 53 -1.96 1.80 15.66
N SER A 54 -1.86 1.73 16.97
CA SER A 54 -1.17 2.74 17.78
C SER A 54 0.34 2.64 17.75
N ILE A 55 0.91 1.53 17.29
CA ILE A 55 2.36 1.31 17.28
C ILE A 55 2.94 1.18 15.87
N SER A 56 2.12 1.39 14.85
CA SER A 56 2.55 1.25 13.46
C SER A 56 3.56 2.30 13.01
N GLY A 57 3.62 3.45 13.69
CA GLY A 57 4.54 4.53 13.34
C GLY A 57 4.09 5.41 12.18
N ILE A 58 3.08 5.03 11.43
CA ILE A 58 2.60 5.80 10.27
C ILE A 58 2.11 7.20 10.66
N GLN A 59 1.65 7.36 11.88
CA GLN A 59 1.15 8.63 12.38
C GLN A 59 2.24 9.70 12.50
N ASN A 60 3.51 9.30 12.49
CA ASN A 60 4.65 10.18 12.73
C ASN A 60 5.60 10.31 11.55
N THR A 61 5.26 9.77 10.39
CA THR A 61 6.21 9.78 9.26
C THR A 61 5.49 9.94 7.93
N ASP A 62 6.20 10.51 6.95
CA ASP A 62 5.77 10.59 5.56
C ASP A 62 6.68 9.77 4.62
N THR A 63 7.63 9.02 5.18
CA THR A 63 8.60 8.26 4.39
C THR A 63 8.13 6.88 4.00
N ILE A 64 6.98 6.45 4.50
CA ILE A 64 6.39 5.16 4.17
C ILE A 64 4.92 5.30 3.79
N ARG A 65 4.42 4.28 3.12
CA ARG A 65 2.99 3.99 3.04
C ARG A 65 2.80 2.65 3.73
N LEU A 66 1.80 2.56 4.57
CA LEU A 66 1.53 1.33 5.30
C LEU A 66 0.50 0.52 4.52
N LEU A 67 0.91 -0.66 4.04
CA LEU A 67 0.02 -1.56 3.33
C LEU A 67 -0.49 -2.59 4.32
N LEU A 68 -1.81 -2.68 4.45
CA LEU A 68 -2.45 -3.63 5.35
C LEU A 68 -3.26 -4.63 4.54
N PHE A 69 -3.04 -5.91 4.80
CA PHE A 69 -3.76 -6.99 4.16
C PHE A 69 -4.66 -7.65 5.19
N VAL A 70 -5.93 -7.77 4.85
CA VAL A 70 -6.97 -8.18 5.79
C VAL A 70 -7.68 -9.42 5.29
N LYS A 71 -7.98 -10.34 6.20
CA LYS A 71 -8.83 -11.49 5.97
C LYS A 71 -9.63 -11.75 7.24
N GLU A 72 -10.95 -11.92 7.08
CA GLU A 72 -11.85 -12.26 8.21
C GLU A 72 -11.69 -11.32 9.41
N LYS A 73 -11.63 -10.02 9.16
CA LYS A 73 -11.49 -8.97 10.18
C LYS A 73 -10.18 -9.07 10.97
N GLU A 74 -9.15 -9.64 10.35
CA GLU A 74 -7.81 -9.67 10.93
C GLU A 74 -6.81 -9.10 9.94
N VAL A 75 -5.84 -8.33 10.43
CA VAL A 75 -4.71 -7.90 9.63
C VAL A 75 -3.73 -9.07 9.57
N VAL A 76 -3.67 -9.73 8.41
CA VAL A 76 -2.80 -10.90 8.22
C VAL A 76 -1.38 -10.53 7.82
N ALA A 77 -1.18 -9.31 7.32
CA ALA A 77 0.15 -8.81 6.99
C ALA A 77 0.15 -7.29 6.98
N GLU A 78 1.27 -6.71 7.37
CA GLU A 78 1.51 -5.28 7.28
C GLU A 78 2.87 -5.07 6.61
N VAL A 79 2.95 -4.12 5.68
CA VAL A 79 4.17 -3.80 4.96
C VAL A 79 4.41 -2.30 5.05
N GLU A 80 5.54 -1.91 5.62
CA GLU A 80 5.98 -0.52 5.62
C GLU A 80 6.76 -0.26 4.33
N TYR A 81 6.06 0.23 3.32
CA TYR A 81 6.65 0.42 2.00
C TYR A 81 7.30 1.80 1.89
N LYS A 82 8.61 1.83 1.71
CA LYS A 82 9.38 3.09 1.63
C LYS A 82 9.04 3.85 0.36
N VAL A 83 8.76 5.15 0.48
CA VAL A 83 8.34 5.98 -0.66
C VAL A 83 9.40 6.11 -1.74
N TRP A 84 10.69 5.96 -1.40
CA TRP A 84 11.75 6.00 -2.43
C TRP A 84 11.76 4.77 -3.33
N ASN A 85 10.98 3.74 -3.00
CA ASN A 85 10.78 2.57 -3.86
C ASN A 85 9.50 2.68 -4.70
N GLY A 86 8.83 3.84 -4.64
CA GLY A 86 7.60 4.11 -5.37
C GLY A 86 6.50 4.62 -4.46
N PHE A 87 5.69 5.55 -4.96
CA PHE A 87 4.56 6.12 -4.21
C PHE A 87 3.26 5.43 -4.61
N PHE A 88 2.58 4.83 -3.65
CA PHE A 88 1.20 4.40 -3.85
C PHE A 88 0.31 5.63 -3.85
N GLU A 89 -0.33 5.91 -4.98
CA GLU A 89 -1.23 7.05 -5.13
C GLU A 89 -2.59 6.76 -4.48
N GLY A 90 -3.15 7.78 -3.84
CA GLY A 90 -4.46 7.69 -3.21
C GLY A 90 -4.43 7.00 -1.86
N ASP A 91 -5.55 7.03 -1.18
CA ASP A 91 -5.70 6.44 0.15
C ASP A 91 -6.40 5.08 0.13
N GLY A 92 -6.73 4.58 -1.06
CA GLY A 92 -7.45 3.34 -1.20
C GLY A 92 -8.92 3.37 -0.79
N GLY A 93 -9.43 4.52 -0.33
CA GLY A 93 -10.84 4.64 0.08
C GLY A 93 -11.24 3.55 1.07
N THR A 94 -12.13 2.66 0.67
CA THR A 94 -12.58 1.52 1.46
C THR A 94 -11.69 0.29 1.26
N GLY A 95 -10.50 0.47 0.69
CA GLY A 95 -9.59 -0.60 0.37
C GLY A 95 -9.87 -1.21 -1.00
N TYR A 96 -9.03 -2.16 -1.38
CA TYR A 96 -9.14 -2.88 -2.65
C TYR A 96 -9.31 -4.36 -2.38
N SER A 97 -10.34 -4.96 -2.99
CA SER A 97 -10.47 -6.42 -2.96
C SER A 97 -9.34 -7.06 -3.77
N ILE A 98 -9.21 -8.37 -3.67
CA ILE A 98 -8.21 -9.11 -4.44
C ILE A 98 -8.39 -8.90 -5.94
N GLU A 99 -9.63 -8.81 -6.42
CA GLU A 99 -9.96 -8.59 -7.82
C GLU A 99 -9.74 -7.15 -8.28
N GLU A 100 -9.70 -6.21 -7.34
CA GLU A 100 -9.49 -4.80 -7.62
C GLU A 100 -8.02 -4.36 -7.54
N ALA A 101 -7.18 -5.15 -6.89
CA ALA A 101 -5.80 -4.76 -6.57
C ALA A 101 -4.84 -5.00 -7.74
N LYS A 102 -5.12 -4.33 -8.85
CA LYS A 102 -4.28 -4.28 -10.04
C LYS A 102 -3.68 -2.89 -10.15
N PHE A 103 -2.37 -2.83 -10.34
CA PHE A 103 -1.65 -1.57 -10.34
C PHE A 103 -0.79 -1.39 -11.58
N VAL A 104 -0.55 -0.14 -11.92
CA VAL A 104 0.38 0.23 -13.00
C VAL A 104 1.42 1.19 -12.42
N VAL A 105 2.66 1.03 -12.86
CA VAL A 105 3.76 1.92 -12.49
C VAL A 105 3.82 3.02 -13.54
N GLU A 106 3.83 4.28 -13.10
CA GLU A 106 4.02 5.43 -13.95
C GLU A 106 5.23 6.22 -13.45
N GLU A 107 5.82 7.01 -14.33
CA GLU A 107 6.95 7.86 -13.99
C GLU A 107 6.51 9.31 -14.10
N GLU A 108 6.77 10.08 -13.04
CA GLU A 108 6.51 11.51 -13.01
C GLU A 108 7.80 12.25 -12.73
N GLU A 109 7.95 13.40 -13.33
CA GLU A 109 9.10 14.27 -13.09
C GLU A 109 8.64 15.48 -12.29
N GLU A 110 9.30 15.70 -11.17
CA GLU A 110 9.01 16.83 -10.30
C GLU A 110 10.34 17.46 -9.89
N ARG A 111 10.47 18.77 -10.17
CA ARG A 111 11.67 19.55 -9.85
C ARG A 111 12.96 18.92 -10.41
N GLY A 112 12.88 18.33 -11.59
CA GLY A 112 14.03 17.70 -12.23
C GLY A 112 14.33 16.29 -11.74
N GLU A 113 13.59 15.78 -10.79
CA GLU A 113 13.74 14.43 -10.26
C GLU A 113 12.61 13.53 -10.76
N LYS A 114 12.95 12.29 -11.06
CA LYS A 114 11.98 11.29 -11.49
C LYS A 114 11.49 10.47 -10.31
N ALA A 115 10.19 10.30 -10.22
CA ALA A 115 9.58 9.48 -9.20
C ALA A 115 8.69 8.41 -9.85
N LEU A 116 8.69 7.22 -9.27
CA LEU A 116 7.78 6.15 -9.69
C LEU A 116 6.51 6.25 -8.86
N ILE A 117 5.38 6.24 -9.55
CA ILE A 117 4.06 6.33 -8.94
C ILE A 117 3.32 5.03 -9.23
N ILE A 118 2.73 4.46 -8.20
CA ILE A 118 1.97 3.21 -8.31
C ILE A 118 0.49 3.56 -8.22
N LYS A 119 -0.21 3.36 -9.33
CA LYS A 119 -1.63 3.73 -9.46
C LYS A 119 -2.48 2.50 -9.64
N ARG A 120 -3.65 2.51 -9.03
CA ARG A 120 -4.62 1.43 -9.25
C ARG A 120 -5.17 1.54 -10.67
N VAL A 121 -5.25 0.41 -11.35
CA VAL A 121 -5.88 0.31 -12.68
C VAL A 121 -7.38 0.11 -12.50
N PRO A 122 -8.22 1.02 -13.01
CA PRO A 122 -9.68 0.88 -12.92
C PRO A 122 -10.20 -0.34 -13.67
#